data_bef1e617fb491327226f0e7013dab4a9
#
_entry.id   bef1e617fb491327226f0e7013dab4a9
#
_cell.length_a   1.000
_cell.length_b   1.000
_cell.length_c   1.000
_cell.angle_alpha   90.00
_cell.angle_beta   90.00
_cell.angle_gamma   90.00
#
_symmetry.space_group_name_H-M   'P 1'
#
loop_
_entity.id
_entity.type
_entity.pdbx_description
1 polymer ?
#
loop_
_entity_poly.entity_id
_entity_poly.type
_entity_poly.pdbx_seq_one_letter_code
_entity_poly.pdbx_strand_id
1 'polypeptide(L)'
;MIEKEIKAISSVSEYLSIVEQIQRDFGRKQTMTPILFRGETCNNKSIYASLFRNDIEAKKGSIESNFKNIDEEFLLYQEAERMFPSIFKDCRDALDKMVKMQHFGLHTRLLDVTKSPLVALYFACEDYNIKKNKSYGRVLCINDISYKDLDYAQKMAQLVAPWPLHSDFSSHDLGGVLNIDEDDYYKYIELCQDITSPFMFEPPVLNERLRAQNGAFIFSAIAKFKTSSDKIKYHQIVLGKKDLSSILNLKFEIAAISLESIFSTVCKIPAKYKESIINELDILGINMATLFPDEEHQIRYVCDKYVRGKKTSRWSVAKIDNL
;
A
#
# COMPACT_ATOMS: atom_id res chain seq x y z
N MET A 1 -9.80 -18.02 15.38
CA MET A 1 -9.84 -18.16 13.90
C MET A 1 -9.12 -19.44 13.56
N ILE A 2 -9.76 -20.36 12.86
CA ILE A 2 -9.12 -21.60 12.36
C ILE A 2 -8.11 -21.12 11.33
N GLU A 3 -6.82 -21.39 11.53
CA GLU A 3 -5.81 -21.24 10.48
C GLU A 3 -6.24 -22.10 9.30
N LYS A 4 -6.91 -21.47 8.31
CA LYS A 4 -7.13 -22.13 7.03
C LYS A 4 -5.77 -22.34 6.40
N GLU A 5 -5.42 -23.58 6.12
CA GLU A 5 -4.20 -23.95 5.41
C GLU A 5 -4.11 -23.12 4.12
N ILE A 6 -3.03 -22.33 3.99
CA ILE A 6 -2.86 -21.41 2.88
C ILE A 6 -2.62 -22.25 1.62
N LYS A 7 -3.59 -22.25 0.70
CA LYS A 7 -3.57 -23.05 -0.52
C LYS A 7 -2.50 -22.56 -1.50
N ALA A 8 -1.69 -23.48 -2.01
CA ALA A 8 -0.84 -23.23 -3.15
C ALA A 8 -1.66 -23.37 -4.44
N ILE A 9 -1.52 -22.45 -5.38
CA ILE A 9 -2.23 -22.45 -6.67
C ILE A 9 -1.27 -22.66 -7.83
N SER A 10 -1.81 -23.18 -8.93
CA SER A 10 -1.09 -23.45 -10.18
C SER A 10 -1.70 -22.79 -11.42
N SER A 11 -2.91 -22.21 -11.30
CA SER A 11 -3.66 -21.59 -12.40
C SER A 11 -4.52 -20.42 -11.94
N VAL A 12 -4.95 -19.59 -12.88
CA VAL A 12 -5.91 -18.50 -12.67
C VAL A 12 -7.26 -19.06 -12.22
N SER A 13 -7.71 -20.19 -12.76
CA SER A 13 -8.99 -20.82 -12.41
C SER A 13 -9.04 -21.24 -10.93
N GLU A 14 -7.97 -21.85 -10.41
CA GLU A 14 -7.88 -22.19 -8.99
C GLU A 14 -7.93 -20.94 -8.11
N TYR A 15 -7.26 -19.86 -8.52
CA TYR A 15 -7.30 -18.58 -7.82
C TYR A 15 -8.70 -17.99 -7.77
N LEU A 16 -9.41 -17.95 -8.92
CA LEU A 16 -10.76 -17.39 -8.98
C LEU A 16 -11.75 -18.14 -8.08
N SER A 17 -11.61 -19.45 -7.95
CA SER A 17 -12.42 -20.25 -7.02
C SER A 17 -12.23 -19.82 -5.56
N ILE A 18 -11.01 -19.43 -5.18
CA ILE A 18 -10.73 -18.90 -3.84
C ILE A 18 -11.35 -17.49 -3.69
N VAL A 19 -11.21 -16.63 -4.70
CA VAL A 19 -11.77 -15.27 -4.70
C VAL A 19 -13.30 -15.30 -4.55
N GLU A 20 -13.99 -16.20 -5.27
CA GLU A 20 -15.44 -16.41 -5.11
C GLU A 20 -15.82 -16.79 -3.68
N GLN A 21 -15.04 -17.65 -3.04
CA GLN A 21 -15.29 -18.01 -1.65
C GLN A 21 -15.12 -16.80 -0.71
N ILE A 22 -14.09 -15.99 -0.93
CA ILE A 22 -13.87 -14.77 -0.18
C ILE A 22 -15.05 -13.82 -0.36
N GLN A 23 -15.51 -13.60 -1.59
CA GLN A 23 -16.67 -12.73 -1.88
C GLN A 23 -17.93 -13.21 -1.15
N ARG A 24 -18.19 -14.53 -1.13
CA ARG A 24 -19.33 -15.11 -0.39
C ARG A 24 -19.21 -14.87 1.11
N ASP A 25 -18.01 -15.01 1.69
CA ASP A 25 -17.77 -14.83 3.11
C ASP A 25 -17.88 -13.35 3.53
N PHE A 26 -17.40 -12.41 2.68
CA PHE A 26 -17.55 -10.97 2.90
C PHE A 26 -18.98 -10.48 2.68
N GLY A 27 -19.66 -10.93 1.64
CA GLY A 27 -21.06 -10.56 1.37
C GLY A 27 -22.01 -10.90 2.52
N ARG A 28 -21.71 -11.91 3.32
CA ARG A 28 -22.44 -12.23 4.54
C ARG A 28 -22.26 -11.23 5.66
N LYS A 29 -21.17 -10.45 5.65
CA LYS A 29 -20.85 -9.46 6.69
C LYS A 29 -21.44 -8.07 6.44
N GLN A 30 -22.11 -7.84 5.31
CA GLN A 30 -22.71 -6.55 4.92
C GLN A 30 -21.76 -5.35 5.07
N THR A 31 -20.48 -5.52 4.75
CA THR A 31 -19.52 -4.42 4.80
C THR A 31 -19.66 -3.55 3.55
N MET A 32 -19.75 -2.22 3.73
CA MET A 32 -19.78 -1.25 2.62
C MET A 32 -18.41 -1.05 1.97
N THR A 33 -17.34 -1.56 2.57
CA THR A 33 -15.98 -1.39 2.07
C THR A 33 -15.67 -2.41 0.99
N PRO A 34 -15.04 -2.02 -0.13
CA PRO A 34 -14.63 -2.97 -1.16
C PRO A 34 -13.56 -3.94 -0.63
N ILE A 35 -13.59 -5.16 -1.12
CA ILE A 35 -12.51 -6.12 -0.86
C ILE A 35 -11.27 -5.64 -1.62
N LEU A 36 -10.16 -5.48 -0.92
CA LEU A 36 -8.89 -5.06 -1.49
C LEU A 36 -7.88 -6.20 -1.46
N PHE A 37 -7.06 -6.22 -2.50
CA PHE A 37 -6.03 -7.24 -2.70
C PHE A 37 -4.66 -6.59 -2.87
N ARG A 38 -3.62 -7.37 -2.56
CA ARG A 38 -2.23 -7.01 -2.84
C ARG A 38 -1.44 -8.24 -3.27
N GLY A 39 -0.72 -8.14 -4.38
CA GLY A 39 0.22 -9.16 -4.85
C GLY A 39 1.65 -8.84 -4.40
N GLU A 40 2.39 -9.85 -4.00
CA GLU A 40 3.81 -9.75 -3.66
C GLU A 40 4.60 -10.90 -4.27
N THR A 41 5.72 -10.59 -4.91
CA THR A 41 6.57 -11.57 -5.63
C THR A 41 7.29 -12.52 -4.71
N CYS A 42 7.49 -12.15 -3.46
CA CYS A 42 8.19 -12.95 -2.46
C CYS A 42 7.47 -12.90 -1.11
N ASN A 43 7.78 -13.85 -0.25
CA ASN A 43 7.25 -13.88 1.10
C ASN A 43 8.04 -12.94 2.02
N ASN A 44 7.77 -11.66 1.93
CA ASN A 44 8.26 -10.74 2.95
C ASN A 44 7.51 -11.03 4.25
N LYS A 45 8.25 -11.24 5.33
CA LYS A 45 7.65 -11.54 6.64
C LYS A 45 6.81 -10.39 7.19
N SER A 46 7.12 -9.16 6.76
CA SER A 46 6.49 -7.95 7.27
C SER A 46 6.03 -7.06 6.14
N ILE A 47 4.82 -6.49 6.26
CA ILE A 47 4.23 -5.60 5.27
C ILE A 47 4.36 -4.17 5.80
N TYR A 48 5.15 -3.37 5.09
CA TYR A 48 5.36 -1.95 5.39
C TYR A 48 5.21 -1.12 4.11
N ALA A 49 4.85 0.14 4.28
CA ALA A 49 4.96 1.13 3.20
C ALA A 49 6.43 1.29 2.76
N SER A 50 6.66 1.74 1.54
CA SER A 50 8.01 1.78 0.94
C SER A 50 9.01 2.62 1.74
N LEU A 51 8.55 3.70 2.35
CA LEU A 51 9.34 4.58 3.23
C LEU A 51 10.06 3.82 4.34
N PHE A 52 9.46 2.75 4.86
CA PHE A 52 9.95 2.02 6.03
C PHE A 52 10.69 0.72 5.72
N ARG A 53 10.72 0.26 4.45
CA ARG A 53 11.25 -1.07 4.10
C ARG A 53 12.76 -1.18 4.24
N ASN A 54 13.51 -0.18 3.77
CA ASN A 54 14.97 -0.23 3.75
C ASN A 54 15.58 -0.28 5.14
N ASP A 55 14.95 0.36 6.12
CA ASP A 55 15.43 0.39 7.51
C ASP A 55 15.25 -0.95 8.21
N ILE A 56 14.24 -1.72 7.81
CA ILE A 56 13.92 -3.02 8.40
C ILE A 56 14.82 -4.12 7.84
N GLU A 57 15.19 -4.06 6.56
CA GLU A 57 16.10 -5.03 5.93
C GLU A 57 17.54 -4.86 6.39
N ALA A 58 17.98 -3.63 6.66
CA ALA A 58 19.35 -3.33 7.10
C ALA A 58 19.66 -3.84 8.51
N LYS A 59 18.66 -4.15 9.34
CA LYS A 59 18.82 -4.41 10.78
C LYS A 59 18.30 -5.76 11.26
N LYS A 60 18.63 -6.84 10.60
CA LYS A 60 18.37 -8.21 11.11
C LYS A 60 19.04 -8.55 12.46
N GLY A 61 19.60 -7.58 13.19
CA GLY A 61 20.37 -7.84 14.41
C GLY A 61 20.17 -6.91 15.61
N SER A 62 19.41 -5.82 15.55
CA SER A 62 19.20 -4.93 16.69
C SER A 62 17.76 -4.45 16.82
N ILE A 63 17.27 -4.47 18.05
CA ILE A 63 15.89 -4.08 18.46
C ILE A 63 15.68 -2.56 18.39
N GLU A 64 16.73 -1.77 18.32
CA GLU A 64 16.70 -0.32 18.18
C GLU A 64 16.85 0.07 16.71
N SER A 65 15.74 0.07 16.00
CA SER A 65 15.68 0.61 14.66
C SER A 65 15.66 2.14 14.73
N ASN A 66 16.80 2.79 14.55
CA ASN A 66 16.79 4.18 14.14
C ASN A 66 16.22 4.24 12.73
N PHE A 67 14.93 4.52 12.59
CA PHE A 67 14.28 4.78 11.32
C PHE A 67 14.75 6.13 10.77
N LYS A 68 15.94 6.15 10.17
CA LYS A 68 16.49 7.38 9.56
C LYS A 68 15.54 7.99 8.54
N ASN A 69 14.82 7.15 7.79
CA ASN A 69 13.91 7.65 6.75
C ASN A 69 12.67 8.35 7.31
N ILE A 70 12.23 8.05 8.52
CA ILE A 70 11.09 8.74 9.13
C ILE A 70 11.46 10.19 9.46
N ASP A 71 12.61 10.38 10.05
CA ASP A 71 13.11 11.72 10.37
C ASP A 71 13.42 12.53 9.10
N GLU A 72 13.65 11.84 7.98
CA GLU A 72 13.98 12.39 6.68
C GLU A 72 12.79 12.51 5.72
N GLU A 73 11.59 12.01 6.09
CA GLU A 73 10.41 12.05 5.21
C GLU A 73 10.13 13.47 4.70
N PHE A 74 10.14 14.43 5.59
CA PHE A 74 9.98 15.85 5.24
C PHE A 74 11.07 16.35 4.27
N LEU A 75 12.33 16.00 4.53
CA LEU A 75 13.45 16.37 3.65
C LEU A 75 13.32 15.71 2.28
N LEU A 76 12.82 14.49 2.21
CA LEU A 76 12.55 13.79 0.95
C LEU A 76 11.50 14.53 0.12
N TYR A 77 10.42 15.02 0.75
CA TYR A 77 9.41 15.82 0.06
C TYR A 77 10.00 17.13 -0.47
N GLN A 78 10.73 17.87 0.37
CA GLN A 78 11.35 19.14 -0.03
C GLN A 78 12.35 18.95 -1.17
N GLU A 79 13.20 17.93 -1.09
CA GLU A 79 14.23 17.69 -2.10
C GLU A 79 13.60 17.22 -3.43
N ALA A 80 12.57 16.39 -3.39
CA ALA A 80 11.83 15.98 -4.58
C ALA A 80 11.20 17.20 -5.30
N GLU A 81 10.56 18.10 -4.55
CA GLU A 81 9.99 19.32 -5.12
C GLU A 81 11.06 20.25 -5.69
N ARG A 82 12.19 20.39 -4.99
CA ARG A 82 13.32 21.22 -5.43
C ARG A 82 13.95 20.68 -6.73
N MET A 83 14.12 19.35 -6.82
CA MET A 83 14.79 18.72 -7.97
C MET A 83 13.87 18.57 -9.18
N PHE A 84 12.57 18.40 -8.96
CA PHE A 84 11.60 18.06 -10.00
C PHE A 84 10.38 18.98 -10.00
N PRO A 85 10.54 20.32 -10.01
CA PRO A 85 9.42 21.25 -9.84
C PRO A 85 8.34 21.09 -10.92
N SER A 86 8.73 20.71 -12.14
CA SER A 86 7.80 20.46 -13.24
C SER A 86 6.86 19.28 -13.00
N ILE A 87 7.32 18.28 -12.24
CA ILE A 87 6.50 17.12 -11.88
C ILE A 87 5.38 17.52 -10.92
N PHE A 88 5.66 18.41 -9.98
CA PHE A 88 4.76 18.77 -8.88
C PHE A 88 3.92 20.01 -9.11
N LYS A 89 4.14 20.74 -10.23
CA LYS A 89 3.48 22.05 -10.50
C LYS A 89 1.94 21.97 -10.50
N ASP A 90 1.37 20.84 -10.89
CA ASP A 90 -0.08 20.64 -10.98
C ASP A 90 -0.67 19.94 -9.73
N CYS A 91 0.14 19.71 -8.71
CA CYS A 91 -0.31 19.13 -7.43
C CYS A 91 -1.03 20.22 -6.62
N ARG A 92 -2.23 19.92 -6.15
CA ARG A 92 -3.09 20.84 -5.40
C ARG A 92 -2.76 20.88 -3.91
N ASP A 93 -2.27 19.75 -3.39
CA ASP A 93 -2.03 19.55 -1.97
C ASP A 93 -0.92 18.51 -1.70
N ALA A 94 -0.66 18.27 -0.41
CA ALA A 94 0.36 17.33 0.02
C ALA A 94 0.06 15.87 -0.37
N LEU A 95 -1.22 15.49 -0.43
CA LEU A 95 -1.62 14.16 -0.84
C LEU A 95 -1.38 13.91 -2.32
N ASP A 96 -1.73 14.89 -3.19
CA ASP A 96 -1.44 14.82 -4.63
C ASP A 96 0.07 14.64 -4.87
N LYS A 97 0.91 15.35 -4.11
CA LYS A 97 2.37 15.21 -4.18
C LYS A 97 2.80 13.81 -3.75
N MET A 98 2.29 13.30 -2.64
CA MET A 98 2.60 11.96 -2.12
C MET A 98 2.23 10.87 -3.12
N VAL A 99 1.02 10.92 -3.70
CA VAL A 99 0.57 9.98 -4.72
C VAL A 99 1.47 10.04 -5.95
N LYS A 100 1.88 11.25 -6.36
CA LYS A 100 2.77 11.45 -7.49
C LYS A 100 4.18 10.95 -7.22
N MET A 101 4.72 11.16 -6.02
CA MET A 101 5.99 10.59 -5.58
C MET A 101 5.97 9.06 -5.64
N GLN A 102 4.91 8.43 -5.11
CA GLN A 102 4.70 6.98 -5.18
C GLN A 102 4.68 6.49 -6.64
N HIS A 103 4.02 7.21 -7.53
CA HIS A 103 3.97 6.88 -8.96
C HIS A 103 5.34 6.86 -9.61
N PHE A 104 6.22 7.79 -9.26
CA PHE A 104 7.60 7.87 -9.76
C PHE A 104 8.59 6.98 -8.98
N GLY A 105 8.12 6.15 -8.07
CA GLY A 105 8.95 5.20 -7.32
C GLY A 105 9.71 5.81 -6.15
N LEU A 106 9.41 7.05 -5.76
CA LEU A 106 9.92 7.61 -4.52
C LEU A 106 9.25 6.93 -3.31
N HIS A 107 10.00 6.83 -2.22
CA HIS A 107 9.50 6.18 -1.02
C HIS A 107 8.46 7.07 -0.31
N THR A 108 7.30 6.51 -0.05
CA THR A 108 6.22 7.18 0.67
C THR A 108 5.63 6.25 1.74
N ARG A 109 4.78 6.82 2.60
CA ARG A 109 4.00 6.03 3.57
C ARG A 109 2.74 5.40 2.98
N LEU A 110 2.52 5.53 1.67
CA LEU A 110 1.44 4.85 0.97
C LEU A 110 1.80 3.40 0.63
N LEU A 111 0.83 2.53 0.72
CA LEU A 111 0.92 1.15 0.26
C LEU A 111 -0.11 0.92 -0.83
N ASP A 112 0.36 0.53 -2.02
CA ASP A 112 -0.51 0.21 -3.15
C ASP A 112 -1.32 -1.05 -2.88
N VAL A 113 -2.62 -0.96 -3.14
CA VAL A 113 -3.57 -2.07 -3.15
C VAL A 113 -4.50 -1.95 -4.34
N THR A 114 -5.20 -3.00 -4.69
CA THR A 114 -6.11 -3.01 -5.83
C THR A 114 -7.45 -3.64 -5.48
N LYS A 115 -8.52 -3.16 -6.12
CA LYS A 115 -9.84 -3.78 -6.08
C LYS A 115 -9.96 -4.97 -7.03
N SER A 116 -8.98 -5.14 -7.94
CA SER A 116 -8.96 -6.24 -8.90
C SER A 116 -8.12 -7.42 -8.39
N PRO A 117 -8.73 -8.58 -8.12
CA PRO A 117 -7.98 -9.76 -7.70
C PRO A 117 -6.99 -10.23 -8.77
N LEU A 118 -7.31 -10.11 -10.07
CA LEU A 118 -6.42 -10.51 -11.15
C LEU A 118 -5.17 -9.62 -11.26
N VAL A 119 -5.32 -8.32 -10.99
CA VAL A 119 -4.17 -7.40 -10.92
C VAL A 119 -3.25 -7.79 -9.76
N ALA A 120 -3.80 -8.13 -8.61
CA ALA A 120 -2.99 -8.62 -7.49
C ALA A 120 -2.25 -9.92 -7.83
N LEU A 121 -2.91 -10.85 -8.54
CA LEU A 121 -2.28 -12.09 -9.00
C LEU A 121 -1.12 -11.80 -9.99
N TYR A 122 -1.30 -10.84 -10.89
CA TYR A 122 -0.24 -10.39 -11.79
C TYR A 122 0.99 -9.92 -11.00
N PHE A 123 0.81 -9.01 -10.04
CA PHE A 123 1.92 -8.51 -9.22
C PHE A 123 2.59 -9.60 -8.37
N ALA A 124 1.86 -10.63 -7.97
CA ALA A 124 2.46 -11.78 -7.27
C ALA A 124 3.35 -12.65 -8.17
N CYS A 125 3.23 -12.51 -9.50
CA CYS A 125 3.94 -13.31 -10.49
C CYS A 125 4.89 -12.50 -11.39
N GLU A 126 4.97 -11.17 -11.26
CA GLU A 126 5.68 -10.29 -12.20
C GLU A 126 7.19 -10.58 -12.33
N ASP A 127 7.79 -11.25 -11.34
CA ASP A 127 9.20 -11.65 -11.33
C ASP A 127 9.48 -13.02 -11.99
N TYR A 128 8.50 -13.58 -12.70
CA TYR A 128 8.55 -14.93 -13.28
C TYR A 128 9.79 -15.19 -14.17
N ASN A 129 10.32 -14.15 -14.81
CA ASN A 129 11.47 -14.24 -15.72
C ASN A 129 12.84 -14.01 -15.03
N ILE A 130 12.86 -13.76 -13.73
CA ILE A 130 14.10 -13.58 -12.97
C ILE A 130 14.67 -14.96 -12.61
N LYS A 131 15.63 -15.46 -13.42
CA LYS A 131 16.21 -16.81 -13.33
C LYS A 131 16.73 -17.22 -11.95
N LYS A 132 17.05 -16.28 -11.07
CA LYS A 132 17.57 -16.54 -9.73
C LYS A 132 16.48 -16.56 -8.65
N ASN A 133 15.30 -16.08 -8.94
CA ASN A 133 14.22 -15.98 -7.95
C ASN A 133 13.41 -17.28 -7.92
N LYS A 134 13.69 -18.11 -6.90
CA LYS A 134 12.93 -19.34 -6.62
C LYS A 134 11.85 -19.12 -5.57
N SER A 135 11.59 -17.86 -5.17
CA SER A 135 10.61 -17.54 -4.14
C SER A 135 9.19 -17.71 -4.67
N TYR A 136 8.31 -18.13 -3.80
CA TYR A 136 6.89 -18.13 -4.13
C TYR A 136 6.32 -16.70 -4.06
N GLY A 137 5.36 -16.39 -4.93
CA GLY A 137 4.51 -15.21 -4.81
C GLY A 137 3.38 -15.45 -3.82
N ARG A 138 2.78 -14.37 -3.32
CA ARG A 138 1.57 -14.46 -2.49
C ARG A 138 0.57 -13.38 -2.89
N VAL A 139 -0.71 -13.71 -2.77
CA VAL A 139 -1.79 -12.71 -2.80
C VAL A 139 -2.33 -12.55 -1.40
N LEU A 140 -2.52 -11.30 -1.01
CA LEU A 140 -3.05 -10.86 0.27
C LEU A 140 -4.43 -10.23 0.04
N CYS A 141 -5.31 -10.40 1.01
CA CYS A 141 -6.62 -9.76 1.07
C CYS A 141 -6.71 -8.94 2.37
N ILE A 142 -7.31 -7.76 2.30
CA ILE A 142 -7.53 -6.93 3.49
C ILE A 142 -8.78 -7.42 4.21
N ASN A 143 -8.64 -7.62 5.51
CA ASN A 143 -9.72 -8.15 6.35
C ASN A 143 -10.57 -7.08 7.02
N ASP A 144 -9.90 -6.05 7.54
CA ASP A 144 -10.52 -5.01 8.34
C ASP A 144 -9.65 -3.76 8.29
N ILE A 145 -10.15 -2.71 7.65
CA ILE A 145 -9.50 -1.40 7.58
C ILE A 145 -10.57 -0.32 7.41
N SER A 146 -10.37 0.80 8.09
CA SER A 146 -11.26 1.95 7.95
C SER A 146 -11.14 2.55 6.55
N TYR A 147 -12.27 2.80 5.90
CA TYR A 147 -12.32 3.63 4.70
C TYR A 147 -12.48 5.09 5.12
N LYS A 148 -11.66 5.96 4.56
CA LYS A 148 -11.74 7.40 4.77
C LYS A 148 -11.89 8.12 3.44
N ASP A 149 -12.57 9.24 3.44
CA ASP A 149 -12.73 10.08 2.25
C ASP A 149 -11.43 10.81 1.88
N LEU A 150 -11.48 11.51 0.76
CA LEU A 150 -10.32 12.22 0.24
C LEU A 150 -9.90 13.38 1.15
N ASP A 151 -10.88 14.14 1.69
CA ASP A 151 -10.60 15.29 2.56
C ASP A 151 -9.84 14.86 3.81
N TYR A 152 -10.22 13.72 4.36
CA TYR A 152 -9.52 13.13 5.50
C TYR A 152 -8.08 12.73 5.15
N ALA A 153 -7.88 12.06 4.02
CA ALA A 153 -6.54 11.66 3.57
C ALA A 153 -5.65 12.88 3.28
N GLN A 154 -6.21 13.98 2.76
CA GLN A 154 -5.51 15.25 2.56
C GLN A 154 -5.07 15.86 3.88
N LYS A 155 -5.94 15.88 4.90
CA LYS A 155 -5.58 16.37 6.24
C LYS A 155 -4.42 15.54 6.84
N MET A 156 -4.47 14.21 6.72
CA MET A 156 -3.39 13.36 7.23
C MET A 156 -2.08 13.57 6.47
N ALA A 157 -2.11 13.76 5.15
CA ALA A 157 -0.92 14.09 4.37
C ALA A 157 -0.30 15.44 4.77
N GLN A 158 -1.10 16.43 5.12
CA GLN A 158 -0.64 17.73 5.60
C GLN A 158 0.11 17.63 6.94
N LEU A 159 -0.16 16.62 7.76
CA LEU A 159 0.56 16.42 9.01
C LEU A 159 1.99 15.91 8.81
N VAL A 160 2.29 15.25 7.70
CA VAL A 160 3.59 14.59 7.50
C VAL A 160 4.46 15.26 6.44
N ALA A 161 3.87 15.90 5.42
CA ALA A 161 4.63 16.44 4.31
C ALA A 161 5.30 17.80 4.60
N PRO A 162 4.64 18.80 5.22
CA PRO A 162 5.24 20.12 5.44
C PRO A 162 5.93 20.25 6.79
N TRP A 163 5.81 19.28 7.69
CA TRP A 163 6.30 19.44 9.05
C TRP A 163 7.42 18.46 9.36
N PRO A 164 8.57 18.98 9.86
CA PRO A 164 9.57 18.12 10.43
C PRO A 164 9.02 17.54 11.75
N LEU A 165 8.24 16.46 11.65
CA LEU A 165 7.83 15.70 12.83
C LEU A 165 9.09 15.06 13.44
N HIS A 166 9.84 15.85 14.21
CA HIS A 166 10.99 15.35 14.93
C HIS A 166 10.52 14.67 16.21
N SER A 167 10.73 13.40 16.25
CA SER A 167 10.68 12.50 17.41
C SER A 167 9.40 12.47 18.23
N ASP A 168 9.13 13.40 19.09
CA ASP A 168 8.05 13.35 20.10
C ASP A 168 7.12 14.54 19.97
N PHE A 169 5.83 14.30 19.89
CA PHE A 169 4.81 15.34 19.88
C PHE A 169 3.60 14.94 20.75
N SER A 170 2.80 15.93 21.13
CA SER A 170 1.57 15.73 21.88
C SER A 170 0.34 15.82 20.95
N SER A 171 -0.80 15.32 21.42
CA SER A 171 -2.07 15.55 20.74
C SER A 171 -2.42 17.05 20.64
N HIS A 172 -2.02 17.87 21.61
CA HIS A 172 -2.17 19.31 21.56
C HIS A 172 -1.39 19.95 20.39
N ASP A 173 -0.13 19.53 20.17
CA ASP A 173 0.70 20.06 19.07
C ASP A 173 0.03 19.79 17.71
N LEU A 174 -0.52 18.57 17.53
CA LEU A 174 -1.24 18.21 16.32
C LEU A 174 -2.58 18.92 16.16
N GLY A 175 -3.31 19.11 17.27
CA GLY A 175 -4.57 19.84 17.26
C GLY A 175 -4.38 21.28 16.77
N GLY A 176 -3.28 21.93 17.16
CA GLY A 176 -2.91 23.25 16.67
C GLY A 176 -2.67 23.30 15.15
N VAL A 177 -2.01 22.27 14.58
CA VAL A 177 -1.81 22.18 13.12
C VAL A 177 -3.13 21.99 12.36
N LEU A 178 -4.07 21.24 12.93
CA LEU A 178 -5.36 20.96 12.31
C LEU A 178 -6.43 22.00 12.67
N ASN A 179 -6.08 23.05 13.44
CA ASN A 179 -7.00 24.04 13.97
C ASN A 179 -8.18 23.41 14.73
N ILE A 180 -7.89 22.39 15.56
CA ILE A 180 -8.87 21.80 16.46
C ILE A 180 -9.01 22.73 17.68
N ASP A 181 -10.25 23.08 18.01
CA ASP A 181 -10.53 23.85 19.22
C ASP A 181 -10.04 23.09 20.45
N GLU A 182 -9.29 23.75 21.34
CA GLU A 182 -8.69 23.14 22.52
C GLU A 182 -9.73 22.50 23.44
N ASP A 183 -10.97 22.99 23.42
CA ASP A 183 -12.08 22.46 24.21
C ASP A 183 -12.80 21.27 23.55
N ASP A 184 -12.47 20.92 22.30
CA ASP A 184 -13.14 19.84 21.59
C ASP A 184 -12.52 18.46 21.89
N TYR A 185 -12.90 17.96 23.05
CA TYR A 185 -12.45 16.66 23.57
C TYR A 185 -12.67 15.48 22.57
N TYR A 186 -13.78 15.46 21.84
CA TYR A 186 -14.09 14.37 20.94
C TYR A 186 -13.20 14.39 19.69
N LYS A 187 -12.92 15.55 19.14
CA LYS A 187 -11.98 15.68 18.01
C LYS A 187 -10.57 15.26 18.39
N TYR A 188 -10.13 15.53 19.62
CA TYR A 188 -8.82 15.03 20.09
C TYR A 188 -8.79 13.50 20.23
N ILE A 189 -9.88 12.87 20.67
CA ILE A 189 -9.97 11.40 20.68
C ILE A 189 -9.88 10.83 19.28
N GLU A 190 -10.64 11.37 18.33
CA GLU A 190 -10.60 10.97 16.93
C GLU A 190 -9.20 11.15 16.35
N LEU A 191 -8.58 12.30 16.56
CA LEU A 191 -7.22 12.58 16.12
C LEU A 191 -6.23 11.53 16.64
N CYS A 192 -6.26 11.19 17.92
CA CYS A 192 -5.38 10.17 18.50
C CYS A 192 -5.57 8.80 17.86
N GLN A 193 -6.81 8.43 17.56
CA GLN A 193 -7.12 7.19 16.85
C GLN A 193 -6.61 7.23 15.41
N ASP A 194 -6.85 8.33 14.73
CA ASP A 194 -6.55 8.51 13.32
C ASP A 194 -5.05 8.47 13.02
N ILE A 195 -4.24 9.14 13.84
CA ILE A 195 -2.78 9.14 13.67
C ILE A 195 -2.14 7.79 14.01
N THR A 196 -2.78 6.98 14.85
CA THR A 196 -2.25 5.68 15.29
C THR A 196 -2.77 4.48 14.50
N SER A 197 -3.69 4.70 13.57
CA SER A 197 -4.34 3.63 12.82
C SER A 197 -4.14 3.81 11.30
N PRO A 198 -3.81 2.75 10.55
CA PRO A 198 -3.82 2.82 9.11
C PRO A 198 -5.25 2.90 8.58
N PHE A 199 -5.43 3.56 7.44
CA PHE A 199 -6.72 3.65 6.76
C PHE A 199 -6.55 3.51 5.25
N MET A 200 -7.61 3.11 4.56
CA MET A 200 -7.66 3.10 3.11
C MET A 200 -8.39 4.32 2.56
N PHE A 201 -7.97 4.76 1.40
CA PHE A 201 -8.64 5.79 0.62
C PHE A 201 -8.48 5.54 -0.88
N GLU A 202 -9.39 6.11 -1.66
CA GLU A 202 -9.31 6.12 -3.12
C GLU A 202 -8.91 7.53 -3.57
N PRO A 203 -7.72 7.70 -4.15
CA PRO A 203 -7.34 9.00 -4.67
C PRO A 203 -8.17 9.33 -5.92
N PRO A 204 -8.30 10.62 -6.28
CA PRO A 204 -8.81 10.98 -7.59
C PRO A 204 -7.99 10.24 -8.66
N VAL A 205 -8.64 9.85 -9.75
CA VAL A 205 -7.95 9.16 -10.85
C VAL A 205 -7.07 10.17 -11.59
N LEU A 206 -5.91 10.47 -11.01
CA LEU A 206 -4.95 11.45 -11.51
C LEU A 206 -4.07 10.91 -12.62
N ASN A 207 -3.99 9.58 -12.77
CA ASN A 207 -3.17 8.96 -13.80
C ASN A 207 -3.80 7.67 -14.35
N GLU A 208 -3.44 7.34 -15.58
CA GLU A 208 -3.95 6.17 -16.29
C GLU A 208 -3.50 4.85 -15.66
N ARG A 209 -2.32 4.83 -15.05
CA ARG A 209 -1.80 3.64 -14.35
C ARG A 209 -2.69 3.26 -13.16
N LEU A 210 -3.06 4.23 -12.33
CA LEU A 210 -3.94 3.96 -11.18
C LEU A 210 -5.30 3.43 -11.63
N ARG A 211 -5.84 3.99 -12.74
CA ARG A 211 -7.08 3.52 -13.36
C ARG A 211 -6.92 2.08 -13.88
N ALA A 212 -5.87 1.81 -14.65
CA ALA A 212 -5.60 0.51 -15.24
C ALA A 212 -5.44 -0.60 -14.19
N GLN A 213 -4.83 -0.25 -13.06
CA GLN A 213 -4.61 -1.16 -11.94
C GLN A 213 -5.81 -1.27 -10.99
N ASN A 214 -6.90 -0.52 -11.21
CA ASN A 214 -8.02 -0.41 -10.27
C ASN A 214 -7.53 -0.17 -8.83
N GLY A 215 -6.60 0.78 -8.72
CA GLY A 215 -5.77 1.01 -7.54
C GLY A 215 -6.48 1.80 -6.45
N ALA A 216 -6.09 1.53 -5.23
CA ALA A 216 -6.36 2.31 -4.03
C ALA A 216 -5.09 2.35 -3.17
N PHE A 217 -5.09 3.14 -2.11
CA PHE A 217 -3.98 3.23 -1.19
C PHE A 217 -4.38 2.93 0.24
N ILE A 218 -3.44 2.32 0.97
CA ILE A 218 -3.46 2.35 2.42
C ILE A 218 -2.47 3.43 2.85
N PHE A 219 -2.97 4.39 3.61
CA PHE A 219 -2.16 5.34 4.34
C PHE A 219 -1.67 4.66 5.62
N SER A 220 -0.36 4.49 5.75
CA SER A 220 0.23 3.93 6.96
C SER A 220 0.02 4.88 8.13
N ALA A 221 -0.22 4.34 9.32
CA ALA A 221 -0.34 5.18 10.52
C ALA A 221 0.87 6.12 10.69
N ILE A 222 0.61 7.32 11.20
CA ILE A 222 1.64 8.37 11.34
C ILE A 222 2.56 8.07 12.54
N ALA A 223 1.96 7.64 13.65
CA ALA A 223 2.66 7.50 14.91
C ALA A 223 2.11 6.35 15.75
N LYS A 224 2.79 6.05 16.85
CA LYS A 224 2.32 5.19 17.93
C LYS A 224 2.37 5.94 19.26
N PHE A 225 1.67 5.46 20.26
CA PHE A 225 1.82 5.99 21.62
C PHE A 225 3.26 5.81 22.08
N LYS A 226 3.86 6.86 22.63
CA LYS A 226 5.25 6.86 23.07
C LYS A 226 5.50 5.83 24.18
N THR A 227 4.56 5.68 25.10
CA THR A 227 4.66 4.75 26.21
C THR A 227 3.42 3.86 26.33
N SER A 228 3.58 2.71 27.00
CA SER A 228 2.44 1.86 27.34
C SER A 228 1.44 2.56 28.26
N SER A 229 1.91 3.50 29.13
CA SER A 229 1.05 4.29 29.98
C SER A 229 0.17 5.27 29.18
N ASP A 230 0.69 5.89 28.11
CA ASP A 230 -0.11 6.77 27.24
C ASP A 230 -1.21 5.97 26.52
N LYS A 231 -0.90 4.78 26.03
CA LYS A 231 -1.88 3.86 25.44
C LYS A 231 -2.96 3.48 26.45
N ILE A 232 -2.60 3.16 27.68
CA ILE A 232 -3.55 2.83 28.76
C ILE A 232 -4.43 4.02 29.08
N LYS A 233 -3.85 5.23 29.21
CA LYS A 233 -4.61 6.48 29.43
C LYS A 233 -5.62 6.71 28.33
N TYR A 234 -5.22 6.59 27.07
CA TYR A 234 -6.13 6.73 25.93
C TYR A 234 -7.32 5.77 26.03
N HIS A 235 -7.08 4.48 26.30
CA HIS A 235 -8.16 3.51 26.45
C HIS A 235 -9.11 3.88 27.63
N GLN A 236 -8.57 4.37 28.73
CA GLN A 236 -9.39 4.81 29.87
C GLN A 236 -10.22 6.05 29.53
N ILE A 237 -9.66 6.98 28.74
CA ILE A 237 -10.35 8.18 28.26
C ILE A 237 -11.53 7.78 27.35
N VAL A 238 -11.30 6.90 26.37
CA VAL A 238 -12.32 6.39 25.46
C VAL A 238 -13.44 5.66 26.21
N LEU A 239 -13.13 4.96 27.29
CA LEU A 239 -14.12 4.24 28.12
C LEU A 239 -14.93 5.16 29.09
N GLY A 240 -14.83 6.47 28.96
CA GLY A 240 -15.74 7.40 29.64
C GLY A 240 -15.16 8.21 30.78
N LYS A 241 -13.85 8.21 31.00
CA LYS A 241 -13.18 9.15 31.92
C LYS A 241 -12.82 10.42 31.12
N LYS A 242 -13.78 11.34 31.01
CA LYS A 242 -13.58 12.63 30.33
C LYS A 242 -12.56 13.48 31.12
N ASP A 243 -11.34 13.48 30.66
CA ASP A 243 -10.31 14.38 31.16
C ASP A 243 -9.55 14.98 29.97
N LEU A 244 -9.92 16.20 29.62
CA LEU A 244 -9.36 16.94 28.50
C LEU A 244 -7.85 17.13 28.69
N SER A 245 -7.39 17.44 29.89
CA SER A 245 -5.96 17.66 30.16
C SER A 245 -5.15 16.39 29.93
N SER A 246 -5.71 15.24 30.25
CA SER A 246 -5.06 13.95 30.00
C SER A 246 -4.95 13.62 28.52
N ILE A 247 -5.97 13.96 27.70
CA ILE A 247 -5.91 13.69 26.26
C ILE A 247 -4.95 14.64 25.55
N LEU A 248 -4.92 15.93 25.92
CA LEU A 248 -4.02 16.93 25.34
C LEU A 248 -2.54 16.60 25.60
N ASN A 249 -2.24 15.92 26.71
CA ASN A 249 -0.90 15.54 27.12
C ASN A 249 -0.46 14.14 26.67
N LEU A 250 -1.26 13.43 25.86
CA LEU A 250 -0.83 12.15 25.28
C LEU A 250 0.38 12.38 24.38
N LYS A 251 1.40 11.56 24.56
CA LYS A 251 2.64 11.64 23.80
C LYS A 251 2.70 10.56 22.73
N PHE A 252 3.14 10.96 21.57
CA PHE A 252 3.30 10.11 20.41
C PHE A 252 4.74 10.16 19.90
N GLU A 253 5.15 9.08 19.23
CA GLU A 253 6.40 9.04 18.49
C GLU A 253 6.12 8.55 17.07
N ILE A 254 6.81 9.12 16.08
CA ILE A 254 6.72 8.66 14.71
C ILE A 254 7.30 7.25 14.64
N ALA A 255 6.57 6.35 14.00
CA ALA A 255 6.98 4.96 13.91
C ALA A 255 6.58 4.32 12.59
N ALA A 256 7.42 3.39 12.14
CA ALA A 256 7.00 2.42 11.13
C ALA A 256 6.02 1.43 11.76
N ILE A 257 4.81 1.39 11.23
CA ILE A 257 3.78 0.47 11.71
C ILE A 257 3.65 -0.68 10.72
N SER A 258 3.80 -1.91 11.23
CA SER A 258 3.55 -3.10 10.43
C SER A 258 2.07 -3.18 10.06
N LEU A 259 1.81 -3.36 8.78
CA LEU A 259 0.46 -3.53 8.24
C LEU A 259 0.05 -5.01 8.18
N GLU A 260 0.87 -5.93 8.70
CA GLU A 260 0.63 -7.36 8.57
C GLU A 260 -0.69 -7.81 9.20
N SER A 261 -1.10 -7.19 10.30
CA SER A 261 -2.34 -7.53 11.02
C SER A 261 -3.62 -7.26 10.24
N ILE A 262 -3.58 -6.34 9.28
CA ILE A 262 -4.75 -6.01 8.45
C ILE A 262 -4.88 -6.90 7.22
N PHE A 263 -3.89 -7.74 6.92
CA PHE A 263 -3.90 -8.64 5.77
C PHE A 263 -4.05 -10.10 6.17
N SER A 264 -4.78 -10.85 5.34
CA SER A 264 -4.74 -12.31 5.32
C SER A 264 -4.16 -12.82 4.01
N THR A 265 -3.34 -13.85 4.07
CA THR A 265 -2.84 -14.52 2.87
C THR A 265 -3.97 -15.34 2.22
N VAL A 266 -4.30 -15.00 0.97
CA VAL A 266 -5.31 -15.69 0.16
C VAL A 266 -4.76 -16.99 -0.40
N CYS A 267 -3.60 -16.90 -1.05
CA CYS A 267 -2.92 -18.05 -1.67
C CYS A 267 -1.43 -17.79 -1.82
N LYS A 268 -0.69 -18.88 -2.07
CA LYS A 268 0.73 -18.88 -2.45
C LYS A 268 0.88 -19.36 -3.88
N ILE A 269 1.81 -18.75 -4.62
CA ILE A 269 2.10 -19.12 -6.00
C ILE A 269 3.54 -19.66 -6.05
N PRO A 270 3.73 -20.99 -6.18
CA PRO A 270 5.06 -21.55 -6.35
C PRO A 270 5.75 -20.99 -7.59
N ALA A 271 7.06 -20.72 -7.50
CA ALA A 271 7.84 -20.08 -8.57
C ALA A 271 7.67 -20.77 -9.94
N LYS A 272 7.55 -22.08 -9.97
CA LYS A 272 7.37 -22.88 -11.20
C LYS A 272 6.07 -22.61 -11.96
N TYR A 273 5.05 -22.03 -11.31
CA TYR A 273 3.75 -21.74 -11.92
C TYR A 273 3.57 -20.26 -12.28
N LYS A 274 4.48 -19.36 -11.85
CA LYS A 274 4.36 -17.94 -12.14
C LYS A 274 4.26 -17.64 -13.64
N GLU A 275 5.13 -18.26 -14.45
CA GLU A 275 5.15 -18.06 -15.90
C GLU A 275 3.85 -18.52 -16.58
N SER A 276 3.31 -19.69 -16.22
CA SER A 276 2.03 -20.16 -16.77
C SER A 276 0.87 -19.24 -16.38
N ILE A 277 0.83 -18.77 -15.14
CA ILE A 277 -0.20 -17.84 -14.65
C ILE A 277 -0.11 -16.50 -15.39
N ILE A 278 1.09 -15.94 -15.61
CA ILE A 278 1.26 -14.71 -16.40
C ILE A 278 0.74 -14.88 -17.82
N ASN A 279 0.98 -16.03 -18.46
CA ASN A 279 0.48 -16.33 -19.80
C ASN A 279 -1.07 -16.43 -19.81
N GLU A 280 -1.68 -17.04 -18.80
CA GLU A 280 -3.14 -17.07 -18.65
C GLU A 280 -3.72 -15.66 -18.46
N LEU A 281 -3.06 -14.83 -17.62
CA LEU A 281 -3.45 -13.44 -17.38
C LEU A 281 -3.32 -12.57 -18.65
N ASP A 282 -2.27 -12.79 -19.47
CA ASP A 282 -2.10 -12.06 -20.74
C ASP A 282 -3.26 -12.35 -21.72
N ILE A 283 -3.74 -13.59 -21.78
CA ILE A 283 -4.92 -13.98 -22.57
C ILE A 283 -6.18 -13.25 -22.08
N LEU A 284 -6.28 -13.00 -20.77
CA LEU A 284 -7.39 -12.26 -20.16
C LEU A 284 -7.22 -10.73 -20.24
N GLY A 285 -6.18 -10.24 -20.89
CA GLY A 285 -5.89 -8.82 -21.03
C GLY A 285 -5.23 -8.17 -19.81
N ILE A 286 -4.78 -8.97 -18.85
CA ILE A 286 -4.03 -8.49 -17.67
C ILE A 286 -2.54 -8.72 -17.91
N ASN A 287 -1.86 -7.69 -18.38
CA ASN A 287 -0.45 -7.76 -18.76
C ASN A 287 0.26 -6.41 -18.52
N MET A 288 1.57 -6.38 -18.75
CA MET A 288 2.39 -5.17 -18.55
C MET A 288 1.87 -3.97 -19.35
N ALA A 289 1.45 -4.16 -20.62
CA ALA A 289 1.01 -3.04 -21.46
C ALA A 289 -0.33 -2.47 -20.99
N THR A 290 -1.23 -3.30 -20.48
CA THR A 290 -2.54 -2.84 -19.98
C THR A 290 -2.44 -2.23 -18.58
N LEU A 291 -1.54 -2.74 -17.73
CA LEU A 291 -1.38 -2.27 -16.36
C LEU A 291 -0.46 -1.05 -16.23
N PHE A 292 0.44 -0.85 -17.19
CA PHE A 292 1.40 0.26 -17.23
C PHE A 292 1.28 0.95 -18.59
N PRO A 293 0.37 1.91 -18.72
CA PRO A 293 0.06 2.55 -20.00
C PRO A 293 1.14 3.54 -20.48
N ASP A 294 2.19 3.76 -19.70
CA ASP A 294 3.33 4.59 -20.12
C ASP A 294 4.17 3.93 -21.23
N GLU A 295 4.79 4.76 -22.06
CA GLU A 295 5.52 4.34 -23.27
C GLU A 295 6.66 3.36 -22.95
N GLU A 296 7.38 3.54 -21.85
CA GLU A 296 8.51 2.69 -21.49
C GLU A 296 8.06 1.24 -21.25
N HIS A 297 7.00 1.04 -20.49
CA HIS A 297 6.46 -0.29 -20.19
C HIS A 297 5.80 -0.93 -21.42
N GLN A 298 5.14 -0.14 -22.25
CA GLN A 298 4.56 -0.63 -23.51
C GLN A 298 5.65 -1.12 -24.48
N ILE A 299 6.72 -0.34 -24.65
CA ILE A 299 7.88 -0.75 -25.46
C ILE A 299 8.51 -2.03 -24.89
N ARG A 300 8.69 -2.10 -23.57
CA ARG A 300 9.23 -3.30 -22.90
C ARG A 300 8.35 -4.52 -23.16
N TYR A 301 7.04 -4.39 -23.04
CA TYR A 301 6.09 -5.49 -23.33
C TYR A 301 6.23 -5.98 -24.77
N VAL A 302 6.30 -5.07 -25.74
CA VAL A 302 6.51 -5.43 -27.16
C VAL A 302 7.85 -6.16 -27.34
N CYS A 303 8.94 -5.65 -26.75
CA CYS A 303 10.25 -6.30 -26.81
C CYS A 303 10.22 -7.70 -26.19
N ASP A 304 9.61 -7.88 -25.03
CA ASP A 304 9.52 -9.19 -24.37
C ASP A 304 8.66 -10.16 -25.19
N LYS A 305 7.57 -9.70 -25.76
CA LYS A 305 6.68 -10.52 -26.57
C LYS A 305 7.31 -10.97 -27.90
N TYR A 306 7.99 -10.08 -28.61
CA TYR A 306 8.48 -10.34 -29.97
C TYR A 306 9.96 -10.72 -30.03
N VAL A 307 10.80 -10.24 -29.12
CA VAL A 307 12.24 -10.55 -29.11
C VAL A 307 12.54 -11.80 -28.30
N ARG A 308 11.92 -11.98 -27.15
CA ARG A 308 12.07 -13.17 -26.29
C ARG A 308 11.13 -14.29 -26.65
N GLY A 309 10.00 -13.99 -27.25
CA GLY A 309 8.91 -14.91 -27.59
C GLY A 309 9.20 -15.95 -28.67
N LYS A 310 10.42 -15.99 -29.25
CA LYS A 310 10.84 -17.06 -30.18
C LYS A 310 10.79 -18.48 -29.60
N LYS A 311 10.47 -18.63 -28.32
CA LYS A 311 10.32 -19.95 -27.65
C LYS A 311 8.90 -20.32 -27.24
N THR A 312 7.94 -19.42 -27.25
CA THR A 312 6.59 -19.70 -26.67
C THR A 312 5.40 -19.28 -27.52
N SER A 313 5.55 -18.61 -28.67
CA SER A 313 4.37 -18.18 -29.42
C SER A 313 3.90 -19.23 -30.43
N ARG A 314 2.73 -19.80 -30.23
CA ARG A 314 1.90 -20.46 -31.24
C ARG A 314 1.33 -19.51 -32.33
N TRP A 315 1.71 -18.24 -32.32
CA TRP A 315 1.40 -17.31 -33.40
C TRP A 315 2.58 -17.32 -34.36
N SER A 316 2.62 -18.35 -35.23
CA SER A 316 3.36 -18.23 -36.49
C SER A 316 2.74 -17.03 -37.22
N VAL A 317 3.49 -15.95 -37.35
CA VAL A 317 3.22 -14.94 -38.36
C VAL A 317 3.10 -15.73 -39.68
N ALA A 318 1.92 -15.80 -40.21
CA ALA A 318 1.75 -16.31 -41.59
C ALA A 318 2.72 -15.48 -42.41
N LYS A 319 3.66 -16.16 -43.09
CA LYS A 319 4.58 -15.52 -44.02
C LYS A 319 3.66 -14.78 -45.01
N ILE A 320 3.73 -13.47 -45.00
CA ILE A 320 3.26 -12.66 -46.12
C ILE A 320 4.34 -12.82 -47.18
N ASP A 321 4.34 -13.97 -47.83
CA ASP A 321 5.04 -14.15 -49.07
C ASP A 321 4.01 -13.71 -50.13
N ASN A 322 4.34 -12.66 -50.89
CA ASN A 322 3.68 -12.05 -52.05
C ASN A 322 2.86 -10.78 -51.76
N LEU A 323 3.57 -9.69 -51.78
CA LEU A 323 3.20 -8.50 -52.55
C LEU A 323 4.48 -7.85 -53.08
#